data_0a316af6291b408c0ac1004c664d3dda
#
_entry.id   0a316af6291b408c0ac1004c664d3dda
#
_cell.length_a   1.000
_cell.length_b   1.000
_cell.length_c   1.000
_cell.angle_alpha   90.00
_cell.angle_beta   90.00
_cell.angle_gamma   90.00
#
_symmetry.space_group_name_H-M   'P 1'
#
loop_
_entity.id
_entity.type
_entity.pdbx_description
1 polymer ?
#
loop_
_entity_poly.entity_id
_entity_poly.type
_entity_poly.pdbx_seq_one_letter_code
_entity_poly.pdbx_strand_id
1 'polypeptide(L)'
;HPDKFVGQPANERRMALSKAIEVNEAWRTLKDPVKRAETLMRRAGVPVGETKEGAADPALLMEMMEQREALSEARAARDRAALDRLVASMREREQRVISTLASRFDAPDGSADDAKAALPALGELRYVRRFLEEASAAEDELGEAG
;
A
#
# COMPACT_ATOMS: atom_id res chain seq x y z
N HIS A 1 -27.65 -0.99 7.33
CA HIS A 1 -27.22 0.41 7.35
C HIS A 1 -27.78 1.13 8.58
N PRO A 2 -27.01 2.01 9.25
CA PRO A 2 -27.46 2.68 10.49
C PRO A 2 -28.80 3.42 10.38
N ASP A 3 -29.11 3.96 9.21
CA ASP A 3 -30.35 4.72 8.97
C ASP A 3 -31.63 3.89 9.17
N LYS A 4 -31.54 2.58 8.99
CA LYS A 4 -32.69 1.67 9.19
C LYS A 4 -33.07 1.53 10.67
N PHE A 5 -32.18 1.95 11.57
CA PHE A 5 -32.33 1.81 13.02
C PHE A 5 -32.70 3.12 13.72
N VAL A 6 -32.99 4.17 12.96
CA VAL A 6 -33.48 5.44 13.51
C VAL A 6 -34.79 5.20 14.24
N GLY A 7 -34.86 5.54 15.54
CA GLY A 7 -35.99 5.28 16.39
C GLY A 7 -35.92 4.01 17.22
N GLN A 8 -34.91 3.15 16.99
CA GLN A 8 -34.65 1.97 17.80
C GLN A 8 -33.95 2.36 19.15
N PRO A 9 -33.97 1.46 20.16
CA PRO A 9 -33.23 1.69 21.39
C PRO A 9 -31.76 2.01 21.12
N ALA A 10 -31.15 2.86 21.97
CA ALA A 10 -29.78 3.37 21.78
C ALA A 10 -28.72 2.25 21.66
N ASN A 11 -28.91 1.13 22.36
CA ASN A 11 -28.01 -0.02 22.29
C ASN A 11 -28.06 -0.71 20.93
N GLU A 12 -29.22 -0.86 20.34
CA GLU A 12 -29.39 -1.47 19.00
C GLU A 12 -28.79 -0.57 17.92
N ARG A 13 -28.98 0.74 18.03
CA ARG A 13 -28.35 1.71 17.13
C ARG A 13 -26.84 1.66 17.19
N ARG A 14 -26.26 1.55 18.39
CA ARG A 14 -24.81 1.39 18.56
C ARG A 14 -24.29 0.10 17.96
N MET A 15 -25.02 -1.00 18.12
CA MET A 15 -24.63 -2.29 17.52
C MET A 15 -24.67 -2.23 15.99
N ALA A 16 -25.69 -1.61 15.41
CA ALA A 16 -25.81 -1.44 13.97
C ALA A 16 -24.67 -0.58 13.40
N LEU A 17 -24.35 0.52 14.09
CA LEU A 17 -23.23 1.39 13.71
C LEU A 17 -21.88 0.65 13.79
N SER A 18 -21.67 -0.11 14.86
CA SER A 18 -20.45 -0.91 15.05
C SER A 18 -20.28 -1.92 13.92
N LYS A 19 -21.34 -2.63 13.53
CA LYS A 19 -21.31 -3.57 12.41
C LYS A 19 -21.03 -2.88 11.08
N ALA A 20 -21.61 -1.70 10.85
CA ALA A 20 -21.34 -0.93 9.65
C ALA A 20 -19.87 -0.51 9.54
N ILE A 21 -19.26 -0.12 10.68
CA ILE A 21 -17.84 0.21 10.75
C ILE A 21 -16.98 -1.01 10.44
N GLU A 22 -17.28 -2.17 11.03
CA GLU A 22 -16.56 -3.43 10.76
C GLU A 22 -16.62 -3.82 9.28
N VAL A 23 -17.77 -3.72 8.64
CA VAL A 23 -17.94 -4.01 7.21
C VAL A 23 -17.12 -3.05 6.36
N ASN A 24 -17.12 -1.75 6.70
CA ASN A 24 -16.33 -0.75 5.98
C ASN A 24 -14.84 -0.98 6.12
N GLU A 25 -14.37 -1.38 7.28
CA GLU A 25 -12.96 -1.71 7.52
C GLU A 25 -12.54 -2.96 6.75
N ALA A 26 -13.36 -4.01 6.75
CA ALA A 26 -13.12 -5.22 5.98
C ALA A 26 -13.05 -4.91 4.48
N TRP A 27 -13.95 -4.06 3.97
CA TRP A 27 -13.94 -3.63 2.58
C TRP A 27 -12.67 -2.85 2.23
N ARG A 28 -12.22 -1.94 3.09
CA ARG A 28 -10.95 -1.22 2.91
C ARG A 28 -9.76 -2.18 2.87
N THR A 29 -9.72 -3.13 3.78
CA THR A 29 -8.66 -4.15 3.85
C THR A 29 -8.60 -4.96 2.55
N LEU A 30 -9.76 -5.32 1.98
CA LEU A 30 -9.82 -6.06 0.73
C LEU A 30 -9.38 -5.24 -0.48
N LYS A 31 -9.64 -3.93 -0.48
CA LYS A 31 -9.28 -3.04 -1.60
C LYS A 31 -7.83 -2.58 -1.58
N ASP A 32 -7.24 -2.44 -0.40
CA ASP A 32 -5.86 -1.98 -0.25
C ASP A 32 -4.91 -3.18 -0.30
N PRO A 33 -4.06 -3.31 -1.34
CA PRO A 33 -3.15 -4.45 -1.46
C PRO A 33 -2.16 -4.58 -0.30
N VAL A 34 -1.70 -3.47 0.28
CA VAL A 34 -0.78 -3.49 1.44
C VAL A 34 -1.48 -4.08 2.65
N LYS A 35 -2.66 -3.56 2.99
CA LYS A 35 -3.44 -4.04 4.13
C LYS A 35 -3.89 -5.47 3.95
N ARG A 36 -4.24 -5.84 2.73
CA ARG A 36 -4.61 -7.22 2.39
C ARG A 36 -3.44 -8.17 2.62
N ALA A 37 -2.26 -7.83 2.13
CA ALA A 37 -1.06 -8.62 2.33
C ALA A 37 -0.71 -8.75 3.82
N GLU A 38 -0.75 -7.64 4.56
CA GLU A 38 -0.50 -7.65 6.00
C GLU A 38 -1.47 -8.57 6.75
N THR A 39 -2.75 -8.50 6.40
CA THR A 39 -3.78 -9.37 7.01
C THR A 39 -3.49 -10.84 6.76
N LEU A 40 -3.15 -11.20 5.52
CA LEU A 40 -2.83 -12.57 5.16
C LEU A 40 -1.57 -13.07 5.87
N MET A 41 -0.56 -12.23 6.01
CA MET A 41 0.67 -12.56 6.74
C MET A 41 0.39 -12.78 8.23
N ARG A 42 -0.40 -11.93 8.86
CA ARG A 42 -0.79 -12.10 10.27
C ARG A 42 -1.56 -13.40 10.49
N ARG A 43 -2.46 -13.76 9.58
CA ARG A 43 -3.17 -15.04 9.63
C ARG A 43 -2.23 -16.24 9.53
N ALA A 44 -1.15 -16.10 8.77
CA ALA A 44 -0.13 -17.12 8.65
C ALA A 44 0.85 -17.14 9.84
N GLY A 45 0.68 -16.26 10.82
CA GLY A 45 1.55 -16.17 11.99
C GLY A 45 2.84 -15.42 11.76
N VAL A 46 2.94 -14.65 10.69
CA VAL A 46 4.13 -13.85 10.35
C VAL A 46 3.96 -12.44 10.90
N PRO A 47 4.88 -11.95 11.75
CA PRO A 47 4.84 -10.58 12.24
C PRO A 47 5.02 -9.58 11.10
N VAL A 48 4.16 -8.57 11.06
CA VAL A 48 4.23 -7.48 10.06
C VAL A 48 4.36 -6.12 10.74
N GLY A 49 5.05 -5.21 10.07
CA GLY A 49 5.33 -3.87 10.54
C GLY A 49 6.75 -3.50 10.19
N GLU A 50 7.01 -2.23 9.89
CA GLU A 50 8.34 -1.78 9.43
C GLU A 50 9.48 -2.14 10.40
N THR A 51 9.20 -2.21 11.69
CA THR A 51 10.20 -2.56 12.71
C THR A 51 10.35 -4.06 12.95
N LYS A 52 9.44 -4.88 12.42
CA LYS A 52 9.37 -6.34 12.68
C LYS A 52 9.82 -7.19 11.50
N GLU A 53 9.94 -6.59 10.32
CA GLU A 53 10.15 -7.31 9.07
C GLU A 53 11.61 -7.52 8.69
N GLY A 54 12.54 -7.01 9.47
CA GLY A 54 13.96 -7.09 9.15
C GLY A 54 14.42 -5.99 8.20
N ALA A 55 15.70 -6.02 7.84
CA ALA A 55 16.32 -5.03 6.98
C ALA A 55 15.95 -5.24 5.51
N ALA A 56 15.77 -4.14 4.77
CA ALA A 56 15.58 -4.21 3.33
C ALA A 56 16.88 -4.63 2.62
N ASP A 57 16.74 -5.26 1.45
CA ASP A 57 17.87 -5.59 0.59
C ASP A 57 18.68 -4.33 0.25
N PRO A 58 20.02 -4.33 0.42
CA PRO A 58 20.84 -3.17 0.08
C PRO A 58 20.69 -2.69 -1.36
N ALA A 59 20.53 -3.59 -2.33
CA ALA A 59 20.31 -3.22 -3.73
C ALA A 59 19.00 -2.45 -3.89
N LEU A 60 17.94 -2.88 -3.23
CA LEU A 60 16.66 -2.18 -3.25
C LEU A 60 16.76 -0.81 -2.60
N LEU A 61 17.47 -0.71 -1.48
CA LEU A 61 17.70 0.59 -0.80
C LEU A 61 18.43 1.59 -1.71
N MET A 62 19.43 1.13 -2.46
CA MET A 62 20.14 1.98 -3.42
C MET A 62 19.22 2.45 -4.54
N GLU A 63 18.41 1.56 -5.09
CA GLU A 63 17.41 1.93 -6.10
C GLU A 63 16.43 2.97 -5.56
N MET A 64 15.96 2.78 -4.34
CA MET A 64 15.05 3.73 -3.68
C MET A 64 15.68 5.12 -3.53
N MET A 65 16.95 5.18 -3.17
CA MET A 65 17.69 6.44 -3.06
C MET A 65 17.81 7.13 -4.42
N GLU A 66 18.18 6.39 -5.46
CA GLU A 66 18.28 6.90 -6.83
C GLU A 66 16.94 7.44 -7.33
N GLN A 67 15.85 6.72 -7.07
CA GLN A 67 14.51 7.13 -7.45
C GLN A 67 14.08 8.43 -6.73
N ARG A 68 14.38 8.54 -5.45
CA ARG A 68 14.06 9.74 -4.67
C ARG A 68 14.88 10.95 -5.13
N GLU A 69 16.14 10.74 -5.48
CA GLU A 69 16.97 11.80 -6.04
C GLU A 69 16.43 12.27 -7.39
N ALA A 70 16.06 11.34 -8.26
CA ALA A 70 15.44 11.67 -9.56
C ALA A 70 14.14 12.46 -9.39
N LEU A 71 13.30 12.09 -8.42
CA LEU A 71 12.08 12.81 -8.10
C LEU A 71 12.37 14.24 -7.62
N SER A 72 13.35 14.37 -6.73
CA SER A 72 13.77 15.66 -6.19
C SER A 72 14.31 16.59 -7.29
N GLU A 73 15.11 16.06 -8.20
CA GLU A 73 15.65 16.80 -9.35
C GLU A 73 14.54 17.23 -10.31
N ALA A 74 13.63 16.32 -10.66
CA ALA A 74 12.50 16.65 -11.55
C ALA A 74 11.61 17.73 -10.94
N ARG A 75 11.38 17.65 -9.63
CA ARG A 75 10.59 18.62 -8.87
C ARG A 75 11.27 19.99 -8.84
N ALA A 76 12.57 20.03 -8.51
CA ALA A 76 13.34 21.27 -8.47
C ALA A 76 13.47 21.95 -9.83
N ALA A 77 13.67 21.15 -10.88
CA ALA A 77 13.75 21.65 -12.27
C ALA A 77 12.39 21.93 -12.89
N ARG A 78 11.29 21.59 -12.19
CA ARG A 78 9.92 21.68 -12.71
C ARG A 78 9.77 20.96 -14.05
N ASP A 79 10.43 19.82 -14.18
CA ASP A 79 10.45 19.00 -15.38
C ASP A 79 9.27 18.01 -15.36
N ARG A 80 8.16 18.42 -15.95
CA ARG A 80 6.93 17.63 -16.02
C ARG A 80 7.14 16.29 -16.75
N ALA A 81 7.89 16.32 -17.84
CA ALA A 81 8.14 15.12 -18.62
C ALA A 81 8.94 14.08 -17.84
N ALA A 82 9.97 14.52 -17.10
CA ALA A 82 10.75 13.64 -16.21
C ALA A 82 9.87 13.07 -15.11
N LEU A 83 9.01 13.88 -14.51
CA LEU A 83 8.08 13.45 -13.46
C LEU A 83 7.11 12.42 -13.99
N ASP A 84 6.52 12.65 -15.16
CA ASP A 84 5.58 11.69 -15.77
C ASP A 84 6.22 10.35 -16.07
N ARG A 85 7.50 10.34 -16.52
CA ARG A 85 8.26 9.11 -16.74
C ARG A 85 8.51 8.34 -15.44
N LEU A 86 8.85 9.03 -14.37
CA LEU A 86 9.05 8.42 -13.06
C LEU A 86 7.76 7.78 -12.54
N VAL A 87 6.65 8.49 -12.65
CA VAL A 87 5.34 7.99 -12.23
C VAL A 87 4.95 6.75 -13.03
N ALA A 88 5.09 6.78 -14.36
CA ALA A 88 4.76 5.64 -15.22
C ALA A 88 5.59 4.41 -14.86
N SER A 89 6.89 4.58 -14.65
CA SER A 89 7.80 3.50 -14.24
C SER A 89 7.40 2.90 -12.89
N MET A 90 7.06 3.75 -11.93
CA MET A 90 6.69 3.29 -10.58
C MET A 90 5.30 2.64 -10.55
N ARG A 91 4.38 3.05 -11.40
CA ARG A 91 3.08 2.37 -11.55
C ARG A 91 3.23 0.97 -12.14
N GLU A 92 4.09 0.79 -13.11
CA GLU A 92 4.43 -0.54 -13.64
C GLU A 92 5.05 -1.42 -12.56
N ARG A 93 5.96 -0.86 -11.78
CA ARG A 93 6.57 -1.56 -10.65
C ARG A 93 5.54 -1.97 -9.61
N GLU A 94 4.62 -1.09 -9.28
CA GLU A 94 3.50 -1.37 -8.38
C GLU A 94 2.71 -2.60 -8.83
N GLN A 95 2.35 -2.66 -10.11
CA GLN A 95 1.59 -3.79 -10.65
C GLN A 95 2.39 -5.10 -10.58
N ARG A 96 3.68 -5.07 -10.88
CA ARG A 96 4.54 -6.25 -10.76
C ARG A 96 4.63 -6.76 -9.33
N VAL A 97 4.79 -5.85 -8.38
CA VAL A 97 4.88 -6.22 -6.95
C VAL A 97 3.56 -6.78 -6.46
N ILE A 98 2.44 -6.16 -6.82
CA ILE A 98 1.11 -6.67 -6.47
C ILE A 98 0.90 -8.07 -7.04
N SER A 99 1.29 -8.31 -8.29
CA SER A 99 1.21 -9.64 -8.92
C SER A 99 2.06 -10.67 -8.18
N THR A 100 3.26 -10.29 -7.77
CA THR A 100 4.15 -11.15 -6.98
C THR A 100 3.52 -11.53 -5.65
N LEU A 101 2.94 -10.56 -4.94
CA LEU A 101 2.24 -10.80 -3.68
C LEU A 101 1.04 -11.72 -3.88
N ALA A 102 0.22 -11.45 -4.89
CA ALA A 102 -0.94 -12.29 -5.21
C ALA A 102 -0.54 -13.73 -5.48
N SER A 103 0.52 -13.95 -6.26
CA SER A 103 1.04 -15.30 -6.56
C SER A 103 1.48 -16.04 -5.30
N ARG A 104 2.09 -15.36 -4.35
CA ARG A 104 2.52 -15.96 -3.08
C ARG A 104 1.35 -16.41 -2.21
N PHE A 105 0.25 -15.66 -2.23
CA PHE A 105 -0.92 -15.97 -1.41
C PHE A 105 -1.92 -16.90 -2.09
N ASP A 106 -1.85 -17.07 -3.40
CA ASP A 106 -2.69 -18.00 -4.16
C ASP A 106 -2.15 -19.43 -4.15
N ALA A 107 -0.97 -19.65 -3.59
CA ALA A 107 -0.40 -20.98 -3.44
C ALA A 107 -1.27 -21.84 -2.50
N PRO A 108 -1.59 -23.10 -2.90
CA PRO A 108 -2.55 -23.92 -2.16
C PRO A 108 -2.15 -24.22 -0.72
N ASP A 109 -0.88 -24.14 -0.41
CA ASP A 109 -0.35 -24.54 0.89
C ASP A 109 -0.27 -23.44 1.94
N GLY A 110 -0.49 -22.16 1.54
CA GLY A 110 -0.60 -21.00 2.44
C GLY A 110 0.30 -21.03 3.66
N SER A 111 1.54 -21.56 3.53
CA SER A 111 2.40 -21.79 4.67
C SER A 111 2.96 -20.48 5.22
N ALA A 112 3.35 -20.50 6.51
CA ALA A 112 4.04 -19.38 7.13
C ALA A 112 5.34 -19.03 6.38
N ASP A 113 6.01 -20.02 5.80
CA ASP A 113 7.24 -19.83 5.02
C ASP A 113 6.97 -19.05 3.74
N ASP A 114 5.86 -19.34 3.03
CA ASP A 114 5.46 -18.60 1.83
C ASP A 114 5.10 -17.15 2.16
N ALA A 115 4.37 -16.94 3.25
CA ALA A 115 4.03 -15.60 3.72
C ALA A 115 5.28 -14.83 4.11
N LYS A 116 6.23 -15.46 4.79
CA LYS A 116 7.50 -14.85 5.17
C LYS A 116 8.35 -14.49 3.94
N ALA A 117 8.35 -15.36 2.91
CA ALA A 117 9.04 -15.10 1.65
C ALA A 117 8.46 -13.90 0.89
N ALA A 118 7.22 -13.50 1.17
CA ALA A 118 6.57 -12.34 0.57
C ALA A 118 6.89 -11.02 1.27
N LEU A 119 7.52 -11.01 2.44
CA LEU A 119 7.84 -9.79 3.19
C LEU A 119 8.66 -8.77 2.39
N PRO A 120 9.70 -9.15 1.63
CA PRO A 120 10.43 -8.17 0.82
C PRO A 120 9.54 -7.45 -0.19
N ALA A 121 8.64 -8.16 -0.84
CA ALA A 121 7.68 -7.58 -1.80
C ALA A 121 6.72 -6.61 -1.10
N LEU A 122 6.29 -6.90 0.11
CA LEU A 122 5.44 -6.00 0.89
C LEU A 122 6.17 -4.69 1.22
N GLY A 123 7.43 -4.78 1.62
CA GLY A 123 8.28 -3.60 1.89
C GLY A 123 8.47 -2.76 0.63
N GLU A 124 8.70 -3.40 -0.50
CA GLU A 124 8.82 -2.74 -1.79
C GLU A 124 7.50 -2.03 -2.17
N LEU A 125 6.36 -2.68 -1.98
CA LEU A 125 5.06 -2.09 -2.28
C LEU A 125 4.77 -0.84 -1.44
N ARG A 126 5.10 -0.88 -0.16
CA ARG A 126 4.97 0.29 0.73
C ARG A 126 5.82 1.46 0.24
N TYR A 127 7.04 1.18 -0.18
CA TYR A 127 7.93 2.18 -0.73
C TYR A 127 7.36 2.80 -2.02
N VAL A 128 6.97 1.97 -2.96
CA VAL A 128 6.40 2.41 -4.24
C VAL A 128 5.18 3.30 -4.01
N ARG A 129 4.32 2.94 -3.09
CA ARG A 129 3.14 3.74 -2.77
C ARG A 129 3.47 5.09 -2.16
N ARG A 130 4.44 5.15 -1.25
CA ARG A 130 4.91 6.43 -0.70
C ARG A 130 5.52 7.31 -1.78
N PHE A 131 6.30 6.73 -2.67
CA PHE A 131 6.87 7.43 -3.81
C PHE A 131 5.77 8.04 -4.70
N LEU A 132 4.76 7.26 -5.04
CA LEU A 132 3.64 7.73 -5.87
C LEU A 132 2.85 8.86 -5.19
N GLU A 133 2.69 8.82 -3.88
CA GLU A 133 2.06 9.91 -3.12
C GLU A 133 2.90 11.19 -3.19
N GLU A 134 4.20 11.10 -3.01
CA GLU A 134 5.13 12.24 -3.13
C GLU A 134 5.15 12.79 -4.55
N ALA A 135 5.14 11.92 -5.54
CA ALA A 135 5.09 12.31 -6.95
C ALA A 135 3.77 13.01 -7.30
N SER A 136 2.66 12.53 -6.75
CA SER A 136 1.34 13.17 -6.93
C SER A 136 1.34 14.60 -6.35
N ALA A 137 1.95 14.79 -5.18
CA ALA A 137 2.11 16.11 -4.60
C ALA A 137 2.94 17.03 -5.50
N ALA A 138 4.01 16.50 -6.10
CA ALA A 138 4.85 17.24 -7.05
C ALA A 138 4.08 17.61 -8.33
N GLU A 139 3.26 16.70 -8.84
CA GLU A 139 2.38 16.97 -10.00
C GLU A 139 1.41 18.12 -9.70
N ASP A 140 0.81 18.12 -8.51
CA ASP A 140 -0.10 19.17 -8.06
C ASP A 140 0.61 20.53 -7.98
N GLU A 141 1.82 20.57 -7.43
CA GLU A 141 2.63 21.79 -7.38
C GLU A 141 2.92 22.36 -8.77
N LEU A 142 3.27 21.49 -9.72
CA LEU A 142 3.53 21.89 -11.10
C LEU A 142 2.26 22.37 -11.81
N GLY A 143 1.10 21.77 -11.49
CA GLY A 143 -0.19 22.19 -12.02
C GLY A 143 -0.64 23.54 -11.47
N GLU A 144 -0.43 23.83 -10.21
CA GLU A 144 -0.80 25.09 -9.55
C GLU A 144 -0.02 26.29 -10.10
N ALA A 145 1.22 26.10 -10.50
CA ALA A 145 2.09 27.17 -10.99
C ALA A 145 1.91 27.46 -12.49
N GLY A 146 1.14 26.62 -13.16
CA GLY A 146 0.77 26.81 -14.56
C GLY A 146 -0.55 27.50 -14.71
#